data_bb5a6f22abfe36213315d06a934eb4a4
#
_entry.id   bb5a6f22abfe36213315d06a934eb4a4
#
_cell.length_a   1.000
_cell.length_b   1.000
_cell.length_c   1.000
_cell.angle_alpha   90.00
_cell.angle_beta   90.00
_cell.angle_gamma   90.00
#
_symmetry.space_group_name_H-M   'P 1'
#
loop_
_entity.id
_entity.type
_entity.pdbx_description
1 polymer ?
#
loop_
_entity_poly.entity_id
_entity_poly.type
_entity_poly.pdbx_seq_one_letter_code
_entity_poly.pdbx_strand_id
1 'polypeptide(L)'
;MKVFYPVIAALLIFLSSCKNDKKELDEPQEVVSEESHVKPIQIADNPHYLQKENGDPFFWLGDTAWLMFSKLNRSEIATYLDDRKSKGFNVIQVMVLHALDASSPNGTKALIDEQLDQPNSSTNNSSYNYWDHMQYAIDMAEERGLYMALVPVWGNNVKSGKVSESQARKYGQFLTERFKNENIIWLNGGDTFGNEYTEVWNTLGFSIKKGSPNLLQTFHPRGRHQSSDWFHNESWLDFNMIQSGHRRYDQDDSEKAYGEDNYKYVDVDFNLNPVKPTIDGEPSYEGIPQGLHDTLQPLWNDNDIRRYGYWSVFAGAAGYTYGHSAIMQFYSKKDGAGAYGNKTEWSEALKAPGAKQMKYLKELMLLFPYFQREPDKDMVVDQGQKYDYVAATKGVDYAMIYTYTGRTFELQLGRIDGERLNAYWYNPRNGKDLAIGSINNSGVQMFNPPGDAQDGNDWVLVLTSK
;
A
#
# COMPACT_ATOMS: atom_id res chain seq x y z
N MET A 1 22.58 48.00 64.42
CA MET A 1 23.93 48.65 64.34
C MET A 1 24.36 48.58 62.89
N LYS A 2 24.22 49.73 62.22
CA LYS A 2 25.28 50.52 61.57
C LYS A 2 26.14 49.73 60.56
N VAL A 3 26.34 50.07 59.30
CA VAL A 3 26.68 51.40 58.73
C VAL A 3 26.47 51.36 57.22
N PHE A 4 25.82 52.40 56.71
CA PHE A 4 25.85 52.88 55.31
C PHE A 4 27.24 53.31 54.86
N TYR A 5 27.59 53.19 53.58
CA TYR A 5 28.27 54.27 52.83
C TYR A 5 28.04 54.09 51.33
N PRO A 6 27.87 55.23 50.62
CA PRO A 6 27.54 55.31 49.16
C PRO A 6 28.82 55.62 48.36
N VAL A 7 28.83 55.30 47.10
CA VAL A 7 29.83 55.82 46.15
C VAL A 7 29.14 56.38 44.88
N ILE A 8 29.34 57.58 44.76
CA ILE A 8 29.25 58.68 43.84
C ILE A 8 29.44 58.29 42.36
N ALA A 9 28.57 58.90 41.54
CA ALA A 9 28.63 58.95 40.08
C ALA A 9 29.85 59.72 39.54
N ALA A 10 30.35 59.33 38.41
CA ALA A 10 31.10 60.17 37.52
C ALA A 10 30.56 60.09 36.10
N LEU A 11 29.99 61.19 35.69
CA LEU A 11 29.48 61.48 34.35
C LEU A 11 30.68 61.91 33.49
N LEU A 12 30.93 61.20 32.41
CA LEU A 12 31.84 61.66 31.36
C LEU A 12 31.07 61.72 30.05
N ILE A 13 30.81 62.93 29.62
CA ILE A 13 30.25 63.28 28.30
C ILE A 13 31.40 63.22 27.30
N PHE A 14 31.32 62.40 26.26
CA PHE A 14 32.06 62.58 25.04
C PHE A 14 31.10 62.72 23.86
N LEU A 15 31.13 63.95 23.32
CA LEU A 15 30.58 64.27 22.02
C LEU A 15 31.56 63.71 20.97
N SER A 16 31.07 62.89 20.04
CA SER A 16 31.72 62.81 18.74
C SER A 16 30.77 62.23 17.67
N SER A 17 30.49 63.05 16.74
CA SER A 17 30.42 62.89 15.29
C SER A 17 29.53 61.79 14.69
N CYS A 18 28.45 62.23 14.06
CA CYS A 18 27.68 61.48 13.08
C CYS A 18 28.57 60.96 11.92
N LYS A 19 28.58 59.67 11.71
CA LYS A 19 28.79 59.03 10.42
C LYS A 19 27.53 58.20 10.11
N ASN A 20 26.86 58.54 9.00
CA ASN A 20 25.81 57.75 8.41
C ASN A 20 26.39 56.44 7.84
N ASP A 21 26.33 55.37 8.57
CA ASP A 21 26.41 54.04 8.00
C ASP A 21 24.99 53.54 7.73
N LYS A 22 24.67 53.47 6.45
CA LYS A 22 23.48 52.74 5.98
C LYS A 22 23.70 51.27 6.39
N LYS A 23 22.96 50.79 7.38
CA LYS A 23 22.74 49.37 7.57
C LYS A 23 21.98 48.89 6.32
N GLU A 24 22.63 48.11 5.47
CA GLU A 24 21.98 47.19 4.57
C GLU A 24 21.06 46.31 5.46
N LEU A 25 19.78 46.34 5.17
CA LEU A 25 18.86 45.35 5.69
C LEU A 25 19.25 44.01 5.04
N ASP A 26 19.76 43.09 5.84
CA ASP A 26 19.86 41.69 5.43
C ASP A 26 18.50 41.27 4.94
N GLU A 27 18.40 40.99 3.64
CA GLU A 27 17.23 40.30 3.08
C GLU A 27 17.07 38.98 3.86
N PRO A 28 15.85 38.61 4.23
CA PRO A 28 15.63 37.30 4.85
C PRO A 28 16.16 36.25 3.86
N GLN A 29 17.17 35.49 4.25
CA GLN A 29 17.54 34.28 3.53
C GLN A 29 16.26 33.45 3.45
N GLU A 30 15.76 33.23 2.23
CA GLU A 30 14.80 32.21 1.96
C GLU A 30 15.35 30.92 2.53
N VAL A 31 14.75 30.43 3.60
CA VAL A 31 14.96 29.07 4.05
C VAL A 31 14.36 28.22 2.94
N VAL A 32 15.19 27.80 2.00
CA VAL A 32 14.86 26.73 1.06
C VAL A 32 14.58 25.53 1.97
N SER A 33 13.33 25.28 2.25
CA SER A 33 12.91 24.00 2.81
C SER A 33 13.47 22.94 1.84
N GLU A 34 14.32 22.06 2.32
CA GLU A 34 14.63 20.84 1.56
C GLU A 34 13.30 20.18 1.28
N GLU A 35 12.83 20.29 0.04
CA GLU A 35 11.66 19.62 -0.43
C GLU A 35 11.90 18.14 -0.23
N SER A 36 11.15 17.53 0.71
CA SER A 36 11.22 16.11 1.00
C SER A 36 10.45 15.34 -0.08
N HIS A 37 10.93 15.41 -1.33
CA HIS A 37 10.40 14.59 -2.39
C HIS A 37 10.75 13.13 -2.10
N VAL A 38 9.74 12.26 -2.07
CA VAL A 38 9.98 10.81 -2.11
C VAL A 38 10.76 10.49 -3.38
N LYS A 39 11.63 9.48 -3.31
CA LYS A 39 12.42 9.05 -4.46
C LYS A 39 11.79 7.81 -5.10
N PRO A 40 12.02 7.54 -6.41
CA PRO A 40 11.49 6.36 -7.06
C PRO A 40 11.81 5.08 -6.27
N ILE A 41 10.83 4.19 -6.19
CA ILE A 41 11.03 2.84 -5.66
C ILE A 41 11.63 1.98 -6.75
N GLN A 42 12.52 1.07 -6.38
CA GLN A 42 13.26 0.20 -7.27
C GLN A 42 13.03 -1.27 -6.91
N ILE A 43 13.27 -2.15 -7.88
CA ILE A 43 13.43 -3.60 -7.60
C ILE A 43 14.75 -3.76 -6.85
N ALA A 44 14.74 -4.53 -5.76
CA ALA A 44 15.93 -4.82 -4.98
C ALA A 44 16.88 -5.81 -5.70
N ASP A 45 18.11 -5.95 -5.20
CA ASP A 45 19.06 -6.99 -5.69
C ASP A 45 18.47 -8.40 -5.54
N ASN A 46 17.74 -8.66 -4.44
CA ASN A 46 16.83 -9.80 -4.37
C ASN A 46 15.51 -9.42 -5.08
N PRO A 47 15.27 -9.90 -6.31
CA PRO A 47 14.19 -9.42 -7.16
C PRO A 47 12.79 -9.81 -6.70
N HIS A 48 12.65 -10.52 -5.60
CA HIS A 48 11.36 -10.74 -4.94
C HIS A 48 10.86 -9.49 -4.19
N TYR A 49 11.73 -8.47 -3.97
CA TYR A 49 11.43 -7.36 -3.09
C TYR A 49 11.67 -5.99 -3.73
N LEU A 50 11.16 -4.97 -3.06
CA LEU A 50 11.30 -3.57 -3.41
C LEU A 50 12.27 -2.88 -2.45
N GLN A 51 12.98 -1.86 -2.93
CA GLN A 51 13.87 -1.00 -2.15
C GLN A 51 13.69 0.47 -2.50
N LYS A 52 14.08 1.34 -1.59
CA LYS A 52 14.26 2.77 -1.85
C LYS A 52 15.55 3.02 -2.61
N GLU A 53 15.71 4.23 -3.16
CA GLU A 53 16.94 4.64 -3.87
C GLU A 53 18.22 4.45 -3.04
N ASN A 54 18.15 4.63 -1.73
CA ASN A 54 19.27 4.45 -0.82
C ASN A 54 19.57 3.00 -0.41
N GLY A 55 18.85 2.02 -1.00
CA GLY A 55 18.98 0.60 -0.70
C GLY A 55 18.16 0.10 0.51
N ASP A 56 17.49 0.99 1.24
CA ASP A 56 16.63 0.56 2.35
C ASP A 56 15.46 -0.28 1.87
N PRO A 57 15.02 -1.29 2.63
CA PRO A 57 13.83 -2.07 2.32
C PRO A 57 12.59 -1.19 2.13
N PHE A 58 11.81 -1.51 1.10
CA PHE A 58 10.50 -0.94 0.91
C PHE A 58 9.44 -2.03 1.01
N PHE A 59 8.82 -2.16 2.18
CA PHE A 59 7.64 -2.99 2.35
C PHE A 59 6.41 -2.20 1.88
N TRP A 60 5.76 -2.65 0.80
CA TRP A 60 4.53 -2.03 0.33
C TRP A 60 3.41 -2.25 1.35
N LEU A 61 2.97 -1.18 2.03
CA LEU A 61 1.72 -1.16 2.79
C LEU A 61 0.80 -0.15 2.13
N GLY A 62 -0.09 -0.65 1.26
CA GLY A 62 -1.02 0.14 0.48
C GLY A 62 -2.38 0.31 1.14
N ASP A 63 -3.08 1.40 0.81
CA ASP A 63 -4.52 1.58 1.06
C ASP A 63 -5.28 1.86 -0.23
N THR A 64 -6.53 1.37 -0.29
CA THR A 64 -7.39 1.50 -1.46
C THR A 64 -8.29 2.73 -1.36
N ALA A 65 -8.04 3.72 -2.22
CA ALA A 65 -8.71 5.01 -2.25
C ALA A 65 -9.28 5.32 -3.65
N TRP A 66 -9.97 4.35 -4.27
CA TRP A 66 -10.31 4.37 -5.70
C TRP A 66 -10.88 5.70 -6.19
N LEU A 67 -11.83 6.29 -5.49
CA LEU A 67 -12.56 7.48 -5.94
C LEU A 67 -12.05 8.81 -5.37
N MET A 68 -10.82 8.86 -4.83
CA MET A 68 -10.27 10.05 -4.17
C MET A 68 -10.42 11.31 -5.01
N PHE A 69 -9.97 11.30 -6.26
CA PHE A 69 -9.96 12.49 -7.12
C PHE A 69 -11.35 13.00 -7.52
N SER A 70 -12.37 12.13 -7.45
CA SER A 70 -13.74 12.48 -7.79
C SER A 70 -14.61 12.83 -6.58
N LYS A 71 -14.22 12.42 -5.38
CA LYS A 71 -15.04 12.52 -4.17
C LYS A 71 -14.52 13.52 -3.14
N LEU A 72 -13.20 13.58 -2.93
CA LEU A 72 -12.63 14.39 -1.88
C LEU A 72 -12.19 15.76 -2.38
N ASN A 73 -12.58 16.81 -1.67
CA ASN A 73 -11.97 18.12 -1.85
C ASN A 73 -10.54 18.15 -1.26
N ARG A 74 -9.79 19.22 -1.50
CA ARG A 74 -8.38 19.32 -1.10
C ARG A 74 -8.15 19.18 0.41
N SER A 75 -9.03 19.70 1.27
CA SER A 75 -8.89 19.56 2.72
C SER A 75 -9.21 18.14 3.21
N GLU A 76 -10.15 17.46 2.56
CA GLU A 76 -10.49 16.07 2.85
C GLU A 76 -9.37 15.12 2.41
N ILE A 77 -8.71 15.39 1.26
CA ILE A 77 -7.51 14.68 0.83
C ILE A 77 -6.42 14.77 1.91
N ALA A 78 -6.11 15.97 2.39
CA ALA A 78 -5.11 16.16 3.44
C ALA A 78 -5.45 15.36 4.71
N THR A 79 -6.71 15.40 5.16
CA THR A 79 -7.19 14.65 6.33
C THR A 79 -7.01 13.14 6.16
N TYR A 80 -7.37 12.61 4.98
CA TYR A 80 -7.23 11.19 4.67
C TYR A 80 -5.76 10.77 4.64
N LEU A 81 -4.89 11.52 3.96
CA LEU A 81 -3.47 11.20 3.84
C LEU A 81 -2.75 11.28 5.21
N ASP A 82 -3.10 12.25 6.07
CA ASP A 82 -2.57 12.34 7.43
C ASP A 82 -2.93 11.12 8.28
N ASP A 83 -4.17 10.64 8.17
CA ASP A 83 -4.60 9.41 8.85
C ASP A 83 -3.80 8.20 8.36
N ARG A 84 -3.66 8.02 7.05
CA ARG A 84 -2.92 6.89 6.47
C ARG A 84 -1.45 6.90 6.84
N LYS A 85 -0.78 8.05 6.76
CA LYS A 85 0.60 8.21 7.25
C LYS A 85 0.73 7.79 8.71
N SER A 86 -0.16 8.26 9.58
CA SER A 86 -0.13 7.95 11.01
C SER A 86 -0.25 6.46 11.33
N LYS A 87 -0.92 5.71 10.45
CA LYS A 87 -1.10 4.26 10.51
C LYS A 87 0.00 3.46 9.79
N GLY A 88 1.05 4.13 9.31
CA GLY A 88 2.21 3.49 8.72
C GLY A 88 2.07 3.08 7.25
N PHE A 89 0.96 3.44 6.58
CA PHE A 89 0.84 3.27 5.13
C PHE A 89 1.92 4.06 4.39
N ASN A 90 2.29 3.59 3.22
CA ASN A 90 3.26 4.25 2.34
C ASN A 90 2.85 4.26 0.87
N VAL A 91 1.75 3.60 0.50
CA VAL A 91 1.19 3.63 -0.85
C VAL A 91 -0.32 3.88 -0.79
N ILE A 92 -0.83 4.70 -1.72
CA ILE A 92 -2.27 4.96 -1.89
C ILE A 92 -2.68 4.60 -3.32
N GLN A 93 -3.54 3.60 -3.48
CA GLN A 93 -4.07 3.19 -4.79
C GLN A 93 -5.28 4.03 -5.16
N VAL A 94 -5.24 4.67 -6.34
CA VAL A 94 -6.29 5.61 -6.80
C VAL A 94 -6.57 5.42 -8.28
N MET A 95 -7.84 5.47 -8.67
CA MET A 95 -8.25 5.57 -10.07
C MET A 95 -8.06 7.01 -10.58
N VAL A 96 -7.28 7.18 -11.65
CA VAL A 96 -7.23 8.46 -12.36
C VAL A 96 -8.58 8.71 -13.05
N LEU A 97 -9.04 7.75 -13.82
CA LEU A 97 -10.36 7.80 -14.46
C LEU A 97 -11.17 6.55 -14.08
N HIS A 98 -12.09 6.69 -13.11
CA HIS A 98 -13.05 5.62 -12.80
C HIS A 98 -14.09 5.46 -13.91
N ALA A 99 -14.41 6.55 -14.63
CA ALA A 99 -15.27 6.61 -15.80
C ALA A 99 -14.74 7.69 -16.75
N LEU A 100 -15.09 7.62 -18.04
CA LEU A 100 -14.64 8.62 -19.04
C LEU A 100 -15.30 10.00 -18.79
N ASP A 101 -16.43 10.05 -18.12
CA ASP A 101 -17.11 11.27 -17.70
C ASP A 101 -16.67 11.78 -16.31
N ALA A 102 -15.57 11.24 -15.75
CA ALA A 102 -15.07 11.60 -14.42
C ALA A 102 -14.90 13.11 -14.26
N SER A 103 -15.24 13.59 -13.07
CA SER A 103 -15.06 14.99 -12.67
C SER A 103 -14.53 15.07 -11.23
N SER A 104 -13.82 16.16 -10.95
CA SER A 104 -13.40 16.50 -9.58
C SER A 104 -14.58 17.06 -8.77
N PRO A 105 -14.47 17.19 -7.44
CA PRO A 105 -15.54 17.67 -6.57
C PRO A 105 -16.04 19.07 -6.90
N ASN A 106 -15.24 19.90 -7.59
CA ASN A 106 -15.63 21.22 -8.06
C ASN A 106 -16.39 21.18 -9.41
N GLY A 107 -16.65 20.00 -9.96
CA GLY A 107 -17.40 19.79 -11.21
C GLY A 107 -16.59 19.91 -12.49
N THR A 108 -15.25 20.09 -12.42
CA THR A 108 -14.43 20.11 -13.64
C THR A 108 -14.25 18.70 -14.18
N LYS A 109 -14.58 18.51 -15.46
CA LYS A 109 -14.43 17.23 -16.18
C LYS A 109 -12.96 16.95 -16.47
N ALA A 110 -12.59 15.67 -16.36
CA ALA A 110 -11.23 15.19 -16.72
C ALA A 110 -10.97 15.22 -18.24
N LEU A 111 -11.99 14.91 -19.04
CA LEU A 111 -11.89 14.76 -20.48
C LEU A 111 -12.90 15.69 -21.19
N ILE A 112 -12.59 16.05 -22.44
CA ILE A 112 -13.50 16.68 -23.39
C ILE A 112 -14.26 15.54 -24.11
N ASP A 113 -15.58 15.66 -24.14
CA ASP A 113 -16.49 14.74 -24.84
C ASP A 113 -16.21 13.23 -24.55
N GLU A 114 -15.76 12.93 -23.33
CA GLU A 114 -15.41 11.57 -22.88
C GLU A 114 -14.34 10.88 -23.74
N GLN A 115 -13.54 11.66 -24.51
CA GLN A 115 -12.47 11.13 -25.35
C GLN A 115 -11.17 11.01 -24.53
N LEU A 116 -10.65 9.78 -24.39
CA LEU A 116 -9.48 9.49 -23.54
C LEU A 116 -8.24 10.28 -23.98
N ASP A 117 -8.08 10.59 -25.25
CA ASP A 117 -6.96 11.34 -25.81
C ASP A 117 -7.21 12.87 -25.84
N GLN A 118 -8.23 13.35 -25.16
CA GLN A 118 -8.56 14.78 -25.05
C GLN A 118 -8.67 15.24 -23.59
N PRO A 119 -7.57 15.29 -22.84
CA PRO A 119 -7.56 15.81 -21.48
C PRO A 119 -8.07 17.25 -21.42
N ASN A 120 -8.97 17.53 -20.50
CA ASN A 120 -9.57 18.85 -20.35
C ASN A 120 -8.77 19.75 -19.40
N SER A 121 -8.11 20.76 -19.92
CA SER A 121 -7.37 21.76 -19.16
C SER A 121 -8.22 22.97 -18.70
N SER A 122 -9.53 23.02 -19.04
CA SER A 122 -10.43 24.09 -18.63
C SER A 122 -10.73 24.01 -17.12
N THR A 123 -10.79 25.17 -16.49
CA THR A 123 -11.17 25.30 -15.07
C THR A 123 -12.68 25.50 -14.89
N ASN A 124 -13.46 25.77 -15.96
CA ASN A 124 -14.90 26.04 -15.88
C ASN A 124 -15.27 27.07 -14.79
N ASN A 125 -14.54 28.18 -14.70
CA ASN A 125 -14.65 29.22 -13.66
C ASN A 125 -14.25 28.76 -12.24
N SER A 126 -13.66 27.59 -12.08
CA SER A 126 -13.02 27.13 -10.83
C SER A 126 -11.58 27.64 -10.75
N SER A 127 -10.96 27.53 -9.57
CA SER A 127 -9.57 27.91 -9.37
C SER A 127 -8.57 26.87 -9.92
N TYR A 128 -9.04 25.66 -10.26
CA TYR A 128 -8.21 24.55 -10.77
C TYR A 128 -9.05 23.59 -11.62
N ASN A 129 -8.42 22.90 -12.57
CA ASN A 129 -9.02 21.82 -13.34
C ASN A 129 -8.84 20.45 -12.65
N TYR A 130 -9.32 19.36 -13.30
CA TYR A 130 -9.22 18.00 -12.79
C TYR A 130 -7.76 17.58 -12.56
N TRP A 131 -6.88 17.87 -13.50
CA TRP A 131 -5.47 17.47 -13.46
C TRP A 131 -4.65 18.25 -12.42
N ASP A 132 -5.03 19.53 -12.15
CA ASP A 132 -4.47 20.33 -11.07
C ASP A 132 -4.95 19.83 -9.69
N HIS A 133 -6.16 19.28 -9.61
CA HIS A 133 -6.65 18.63 -8.39
C HIS A 133 -5.89 17.34 -8.11
N MET A 134 -5.64 16.55 -9.14
CA MET A 134 -4.83 15.35 -9.05
C MET A 134 -3.37 15.69 -8.66
N GLN A 135 -2.75 16.71 -9.28
CA GLN A 135 -1.41 17.18 -8.92
C GLN A 135 -1.34 17.54 -7.43
N TYR A 136 -2.29 18.35 -6.95
CA TYR A 136 -2.35 18.69 -5.52
C TYR A 136 -2.37 17.46 -4.61
N ALA A 137 -3.11 16.41 -4.97
CA ALA A 137 -3.17 15.19 -4.18
C ALA A 137 -1.84 14.42 -4.19
N ILE A 138 -1.13 14.40 -5.34
CA ILE A 138 0.21 13.80 -5.46
C ILE A 138 1.21 14.57 -4.59
N ASP A 139 1.28 15.89 -4.71
CA ASP A 139 2.16 16.74 -3.91
C ASP A 139 1.94 16.52 -2.41
N MET A 140 0.67 16.54 -1.98
CA MET A 140 0.28 16.30 -0.58
C MET A 140 0.66 14.89 -0.08
N ALA A 141 0.64 13.87 -0.95
CA ALA A 141 1.09 12.53 -0.62
C ALA A 141 2.61 12.48 -0.47
N GLU A 142 3.36 13.04 -1.41
CA GLU A 142 4.83 13.10 -1.38
C GLU A 142 5.36 13.84 -0.15
N GLU A 143 4.77 14.99 0.23
CA GLU A 143 5.09 15.72 1.48
C GLU A 143 4.95 14.84 2.73
N ARG A 144 4.11 13.81 2.66
CA ARG A 144 3.88 12.86 3.75
C ARG A 144 4.72 11.59 3.65
N GLY A 145 5.55 11.45 2.62
CA GLY A 145 6.30 10.24 2.34
C GLY A 145 5.43 9.09 1.83
N LEU A 146 4.30 9.41 1.19
CA LEU A 146 3.37 8.46 0.58
C LEU A 146 3.53 8.47 -0.94
N TYR A 147 3.43 7.29 -1.56
CA TYR A 147 3.43 7.11 -3.01
C TYR A 147 2.01 6.96 -3.53
N MET A 148 1.68 7.67 -4.60
CA MET A 148 0.43 7.43 -5.32
C MET A 148 0.62 6.30 -6.34
N ALA A 149 -0.16 5.22 -6.19
CA ALA A 149 -0.25 4.14 -7.15
C ALA A 149 -1.51 4.35 -8.00
N LEU A 150 -1.34 4.76 -9.25
CA LEU A 150 -2.38 5.32 -10.08
C LEU A 150 -2.86 4.35 -11.16
N VAL A 151 -4.17 4.08 -11.19
CA VAL A 151 -4.82 3.34 -12.29
C VAL A 151 -5.23 4.35 -13.37
N PRO A 152 -4.56 4.41 -14.53
CA PRO A 152 -4.80 5.43 -15.56
C PRO A 152 -6.25 5.52 -16.03
N VAL A 153 -6.83 4.38 -16.35
CA VAL A 153 -8.23 4.26 -16.76
C VAL A 153 -8.77 2.91 -16.29
N TRP A 154 -9.93 2.92 -15.59
CA TRP A 154 -10.51 1.69 -15.05
C TRP A 154 -11.00 0.75 -16.15
N GLY A 155 -10.81 -0.54 -15.97
CA GLY A 155 -11.01 -1.58 -17.00
C GLY A 155 -12.35 -1.57 -17.69
N ASN A 156 -13.44 -1.23 -16.99
CA ASN A 156 -14.77 -1.14 -17.58
C ASN A 156 -14.86 -0.15 -18.75
N ASN A 157 -14.06 0.93 -18.76
CA ASN A 157 -14.03 1.91 -19.83
C ASN A 157 -13.43 1.31 -21.11
N VAL A 158 -12.40 0.47 -20.99
CA VAL A 158 -11.78 -0.25 -22.11
C VAL A 158 -12.71 -1.37 -22.58
N LYS A 159 -13.29 -2.17 -21.68
CA LYS A 159 -14.25 -3.24 -22.00
C LYS A 159 -15.49 -2.74 -22.75
N SER A 160 -15.86 -1.50 -22.57
CA SER A 160 -16.99 -0.89 -23.32
C SER A 160 -16.68 -0.68 -24.81
N GLY A 161 -15.43 -0.90 -25.26
CA GLY A 161 -14.98 -0.66 -26.62
C GLY A 161 -14.81 0.83 -26.97
N LYS A 162 -14.88 1.71 -25.98
CA LYS A 162 -14.76 3.17 -26.18
C LYS A 162 -13.31 3.67 -26.23
N VAL A 163 -12.34 2.80 -25.94
CA VAL A 163 -10.92 3.14 -25.89
C VAL A 163 -10.18 2.37 -26.98
N SER A 164 -9.62 3.08 -27.95
CA SER A 164 -8.75 2.54 -28.97
C SER A 164 -7.28 2.57 -28.55
N GLU A 165 -6.42 1.77 -29.21
CA GLU A 165 -4.96 1.80 -29.03
C GLU A 165 -4.37 3.19 -29.27
N SER A 166 -4.86 3.92 -30.30
CA SER A 166 -4.41 5.29 -30.57
C SER A 166 -4.68 6.24 -29.42
N GLN A 167 -5.87 6.15 -28.81
CA GLN A 167 -6.24 6.93 -27.64
C GLN A 167 -5.40 6.53 -26.41
N ALA A 168 -5.22 5.23 -26.16
CA ALA A 168 -4.40 4.72 -25.08
C ALA A 168 -2.95 5.23 -25.18
N ARG A 169 -2.36 5.24 -26.37
CA ARG A 169 -1.01 5.77 -26.63
C ARG A 169 -0.90 7.25 -26.30
N LYS A 170 -1.80 8.07 -26.81
CA LYS A 170 -1.79 9.52 -26.58
C LYS A 170 -2.05 9.87 -25.11
N TYR A 171 -2.94 9.11 -24.47
CA TYR A 171 -3.24 9.29 -23.05
C TYR A 171 -2.05 8.94 -22.16
N GLY A 172 -1.36 7.83 -22.42
CA GLY A 172 -0.12 7.48 -21.72
C GLY A 172 0.96 8.56 -21.90
N GLN A 173 1.12 9.12 -23.11
CA GLN A 173 2.04 10.25 -23.36
C GLN A 173 1.64 11.50 -22.55
N PHE A 174 0.35 11.83 -22.53
CA PHE A 174 -0.14 12.95 -21.72
C PHE A 174 0.16 12.77 -20.24
N LEU A 175 -0.16 11.60 -19.66
CA LEU A 175 0.05 11.33 -18.25
C LEU A 175 1.53 11.45 -17.88
N THR A 176 2.42 10.84 -18.65
CA THR A 176 3.85 10.86 -18.35
C THR A 176 4.49 12.23 -18.54
N GLU A 177 4.02 13.06 -19.48
CA GLU A 177 4.47 14.45 -19.59
C GLU A 177 3.91 15.34 -18.49
N ARG A 178 2.61 15.15 -18.12
CA ARG A 178 1.95 15.96 -17.09
C ARG A 178 2.53 15.73 -15.71
N PHE A 179 2.94 14.49 -15.40
CA PHE A 179 3.44 14.08 -14.10
C PHE A 179 4.90 13.62 -14.14
N LYS A 180 5.70 14.16 -15.04
CA LYS A 180 7.08 13.73 -15.32
C LYS A 180 8.05 13.91 -14.15
N ASN A 181 7.73 14.79 -13.20
CA ASN A 181 8.57 15.07 -12.04
C ASN A 181 8.10 14.33 -10.78
N GLU A 182 7.01 13.57 -10.87
CA GLU A 182 6.38 12.91 -9.73
C GLU A 182 6.84 11.47 -9.58
N ASN A 183 6.95 11.00 -8.34
CA ASN A 183 7.34 9.62 -8.02
C ASN A 183 6.11 8.72 -7.89
N ILE A 184 5.42 8.51 -9.01
CA ILE A 184 4.18 7.74 -9.12
C ILE A 184 4.51 6.27 -9.39
N ILE A 185 3.62 5.37 -8.96
CA ILE A 185 3.59 3.97 -9.38
C ILE A 185 2.39 3.79 -10.31
N TRP A 186 2.57 3.15 -11.45
CA TRP A 186 1.50 2.97 -12.42
C TRP A 186 0.85 1.60 -12.32
N LEU A 187 -0.49 1.57 -12.22
CA LEU A 187 -1.28 0.34 -12.17
C LEU A 187 -2.15 0.26 -13.44
N ASN A 188 -1.65 -0.32 -14.51
CA ASN A 188 -2.46 -0.54 -15.72
C ASN A 188 -3.65 -1.48 -15.42
N GLY A 189 -4.71 -1.51 -16.22
CA GLY A 189 -5.86 -2.41 -16.02
C GLY A 189 -6.96 -1.85 -15.12
N GLY A 190 -7.32 -2.57 -14.05
CA GLY A 190 -8.40 -2.23 -13.11
C GLY A 190 -9.61 -3.13 -13.22
N ASP A 191 -9.68 -4.18 -12.38
CA ASP A 191 -10.76 -5.20 -12.30
C ASP A 191 -11.15 -5.80 -13.66
N THR A 192 -10.13 -6.13 -14.49
CA THR A 192 -10.33 -6.63 -15.86
C THR A 192 -9.41 -7.80 -16.18
N PHE A 193 -9.82 -8.62 -17.14
CA PHE A 193 -8.97 -9.66 -17.69
C PHE A 193 -7.95 -9.06 -18.66
N GLY A 194 -6.68 -9.47 -18.56
CA GLY A 194 -5.61 -8.98 -19.42
C GLY A 194 -5.68 -9.51 -20.85
N ASN A 195 -6.35 -10.65 -21.08
CA ASN A 195 -6.61 -11.22 -22.40
C ASN A 195 -7.82 -10.59 -23.14
N GLU A 196 -8.54 -9.67 -22.48
CA GLU A 196 -9.54 -8.83 -23.13
C GLU A 196 -8.90 -7.50 -23.49
N TYR A 197 -8.95 -7.09 -24.76
CA TYR A 197 -8.34 -5.83 -25.26
C TYR A 197 -6.82 -5.74 -24.99
N THR A 198 -6.10 -6.84 -25.08
CA THR A 198 -4.65 -6.96 -24.78
C THR A 198 -3.82 -5.88 -25.46
N GLU A 199 -4.11 -5.55 -26.73
CA GLU A 199 -3.38 -4.54 -27.48
C GLU A 199 -3.54 -3.12 -26.91
N VAL A 200 -4.71 -2.80 -26.35
CA VAL A 200 -4.95 -1.53 -25.66
C VAL A 200 -4.11 -1.46 -24.40
N TRP A 201 -4.09 -2.54 -23.58
CA TRP A 201 -3.30 -2.62 -22.36
C TRP A 201 -1.81 -2.55 -22.64
N ASN A 202 -1.32 -3.30 -23.61
CA ASN A 202 0.07 -3.25 -24.03
C ASN A 202 0.46 -1.87 -24.55
N THR A 203 -0.38 -1.26 -25.40
CA THR A 203 -0.12 0.09 -25.92
C THR A 203 -0.04 1.12 -24.80
N LEU A 204 -0.95 1.08 -23.83
CA LEU A 204 -0.92 1.99 -22.67
C LEU A 204 0.33 1.73 -21.82
N GLY A 205 0.61 0.45 -21.50
CA GLY A 205 1.76 0.04 -20.71
C GLY A 205 3.09 0.47 -21.33
N PHE A 206 3.30 0.21 -22.60
CA PHE A 206 4.50 0.66 -23.32
C PHE A 206 4.60 2.19 -23.45
N SER A 207 3.47 2.87 -23.64
CA SER A 207 3.46 4.34 -23.72
C SER A 207 3.89 4.97 -22.41
N ILE A 208 3.38 4.47 -21.29
CA ILE A 208 3.76 4.91 -19.94
C ILE A 208 5.23 4.57 -19.65
N LYS A 209 5.66 3.32 -19.90
CA LYS A 209 7.04 2.90 -19.63
C LYS A 209 8.06 3.70 -20.43
N LYS A 210 7.71 4.06 -21.68
CA LYS A 210 8.55 4.93 -22.52
C LYS A 210 8.67 6.35 -21.96
N GLY A 211 7.60 6.92 -21.45
CA GLY A 211 7.58 8.29 -20.91
C GLY A 211 8.13 8.40 -19.49
N SER A 212 8.03 7.31 -18.70
CA SER A 212 8.48 7.25 -17.31
C SER A 212 9.29 5.97 -17.04
N PRO A 213 10.48 5.81 -17.67
CA PRO A 213 11.22 4.53 -17.65
C PRO A 213 11.68 4.09 -16.26
N ASN A 214 11.88 5.04 -15.34
CA ASN A 214 12.37 4.78 -13.98
C ASN A 214 11.27 4.53 -12.96
N LEU A 215 10.00 4.74 -13.34
CA LEU A 215 8.88 4.49 -12.45
C LEU A 215 8.38 3.05 -12.59
N LEU A 216 8.00 2.45 -11.45
CA LEU A 216 7.47 1.10 -11.44
C LEU A 216 6.07 1.05 -12.03
N GLN A 217 5.81 -0.02 -12.76
CA GLN A 217 4.52 -0.27 -13.40
C GLN A 217 4.10 -1.74 -13.26
N THR A 218 2.80 -1.97 -13.03
CA THR A 218 2.18 -3.27 -13.02
C THR A 218 0.81 -3.24 -13.70
N PHE A 219 0.09 -4.38 -13.65
CA PHE A 219 -1.29 -4.50 -14.11
C PHE A 219 -2.17 -4.93 -12.94
N HIS A 220 -3.25 -4.18 -12.69
CA HIS A 220 -4.27 -4.52 -11.72
C HIS A 220 -5.29 -5.48 -12.36
N PRO A 221 -5.29 -6.76 -11.99
CA PRO A 221 -6.09 -7.79 -12.64
C PRO A 221 -7.55 -7.77 -12.17
N ARG A 222 -8.35 -8.64 -12.76
CA ARG A 222 -9.67 -9.01 -12.25
C ARG A 222 -9.56 -9.87 -10.99
N GLY A 223 -10.61 -9.82 -10.16
CA GLY A 223 -10.73 -10.66 -8.95
C GLY A 223 -10.40 -12.14 -9.19
N ARG A 224 -9.59 -12.71 -8.29
CA ARG A 224 -9.08 -14.08 -8.28
C ARG A 224 -8.16 -14.39 -9.47
N HIS A 225 -7.46 -13.34 -9.94
CA HIS A 225 -6.43 -13.41 -10.98
C HIS A 225 -5.16 -12.66 -10.56
N GLN A 226 -4.12 -12.84 -11.35
CA GLN A 226 -2.80 -12.23 -11.19
C GLN A 226 -2.42 -11.54 -12.50
N SER A 227 -1.64 -10.46 -12.44
CA SER A 227 -1.09 -9.83 -13.64
C SER A 227 -0.21 -10.78 -14.45
N SER A 228 0.44 -11.71 -13.75
CA SER A 228 1.29 -12.75 -14.35
C SER A 228 0.54 -13.72 -15.26
N ASP A 229 -0.77 -13.87 -15.09
CA ASP A 229 -1.60 -14.70 -15.97
C ASP A 229 -1.50 -14.24 -17.44
N TRP A 230 -1.16 -12.97 -17.69
CA TRP A 230 -1.16 -12.38 -19.04
C TRP A 230 0.10 -11.61 -19.40
N PHE A 231 0.73 -10.90 -18.44
CA PHE A 231 1.74 -9.88 -18.73
C PHE A 231 3.09 -10.13 -18.06
N HIS A 232 3.34 -11.29 -17.45
CA HIS A 232 4.57 -11.55 -16.72
C HIS A 232 5.84 -11.26 -17.52
N ASN A 233 5.84 -11.62 -18.82
CA ASN A 233 6.99 -11.47 -19.70
C ASN A 233 7.03 -10.13 -20.47
N GLU A 234 6.02 -9.27 -20.27
CA GLU A 234 6.02 -7.95 -20.89
C GLU A 234 7.07 -7.05 -20.24
N SER A 235 7.83 -6.34 -21.06
CA SER A 235 8.93 -5.49 -20.57
C SER A 235 8.45 -4.20 -19.87
N TRP A 236 7.18 -3.86 -19.99
CA TRP A 236 6.59 -2.76 -19.26
C TRP A 236 6.11 -3.13 -17.85
N LEU A 237 5.95 -4.43 -17.54
CA LEU A 237 5.50 -4.92 -16.23
C LEU A 237 6.72 -5.18 -15.32
N ASP A 238 6.92 -4.35 -14.32
CA ASP A 238 8.05 -4.44 -13.40
C ASP A 238 7.79 -5.41 -12.24
N PHE A 239 6.56 -5.51 -11.76
CA PHE A 239 6.18 -6.39 -10.66
C PHE A 239 4.79 -6.99 -10.87
N ASN A 240 4.52 -8.13 -10.25
CA ASN A 240 3.22 -8.77 -10.31
C ASN A 240 2.25 -8.19 -9.27
N MET A 241 0.97 -8.16 -9.61
CA MET A 241 -0.11 -7.78 -8.70
C MET A 241 -1.24 -8.80 -8.73
N ILE A 242 -1.84 -9.03 -7.58
CA ILE A 242 -2.93 -10.00 -7.37
C ILE A 242 -4.17 -9.24 -6.91
N GLN A 243 -5.35 -9.65 -7.38
CA GLN A 243 -6.64 -9.35 -6.74
C GLN A 243 -7.19 -10.63 -6.14
N SER A 244 -6.93 -10.88 -4.87
CA SER A 244 -7.25 -12.14 -4.17
C SER A 244 -8.62 -12.15 -3.49
N GLY A 245 -9.24 -10.97 -3.21
CA GLY A 245 -10.51 -10.83 -2.51
C GLY A 245 -11.71 -11.15 -3.40
N HIS A 246 -12.77 -11.10 -2.96
CA HIS A 246 -13.78 -10.80 -1.98
C HIS A 246 -14.73 -11.98 -1.77
N ARG A 247 -14.32 -13.19 -2.18
CA ARG A 247 -15.11 -14.41 -2.19
C ARG A 247 -14.66 -15.38 -1.10
N ARG A 248 -15.62 -16.02 -0.43
CA ARG A 248 -15.36 -17.17 0.45
C ARG A 248 -15.07 -18.43 -0.38
N TYR A 249 -14.60 -19.47 0.30
CA TYR A 249 -14.36 -20.80 -0.31
C TYR A 249 -15.56 -21.36 -1.07
N ASP A 250 -16.79 -21.16 -0.55
CA ASP A 250 -18.03 -21.63 -1.16
C ASP A 250 -18.57 -20.71 -2.25
N GLN A 251 -17.95 -19.57 -2.48
CA GLN A 251 -18.37 -18.57 -3.48
C GLN A 251 -17.37 -18.43 -4.63
N ASP A 252 -16.22 -19.07 -4.55
CA ASP A 252 -15.20 -18.98 -5.59
C ASP A 252 -15.53 -19.93 -6.75
N ASP A 253 -15.92 -19.33 -7.86
CA ASP A 253 -16.26 -19.97 -9.13
C ASP A 253 -15.15 -19.83 -10.18
N SER A 254 -13.96 -19.37 -9.78
CA SER A 254 -12.81 -19.23 -10.68
C SER A 254 -12.19 -20.60 -11.00
N GLU A 255 -11.48 -20.68 -12.13
CA GLU A 255 -10.75 -21.90 -12.53
C GLU A 255 -9.71 -22.35 -11.50
N LYS A 256 -9.07 -21.39 -10.81
CA LYS A 256 -8.07 -21.66 -9.77
C LYS A 256 -8.70 -22.24 -8.50
N ALA A 257 -9.92 -21.86 -8.19
CA ALA A 257 -10.69 -22.30 -7.03
C ALA A 257 -9.92 -22.22 -5.70
N TYR A 258 -9.10 -21.18 -5.53
CA TYR A 258 -8.30 -20.98 -4.31
C TYR A 258 -9.13 -20.46 -3.13
N GLY A 259 -10.33 -19.92 -3.40
CA GLY A 259 -11.19 -19.33 -2.37
C GLY A 259 -10.48 -18.19 -1.64
N GLU A 260 -10.34 -18.37 -0.32
CA GLU A 260 -9.69 -17.40 0.57
C GLU A 260 -8.18 -17.65 0.73
N ASP A 261 -7.64 -18.70 0.11
CA ASP A 261 -6.21 -19.08 0.21
C ASP A 261 -5.34 -18.17 -0.67
N ASN A 262 -5.30 -16.88 -0.37
CA ASN A 262 -4.57 -15.88 -1.16
C ASN A 262 -3.06 -16.16 -1.27
N TYR A 263 -2.47 -16.85 -0.29
CA TYR A 263 -1.08 -17.31 -0.34
C TYR A 263 -0.77 -18.16 -1.57
N LYS A 264 -1.75 -18.89 -2.14
CA LYS A 264 -1.57 -19.72 -3.32
C LYS A 264 -1.27 -18.90 -4.58
N TYR A 265 -1.83 -17.71 -4.72
CA TYR A 265 -1.50 -16.80 -5.82
C TYR A 265 -0.05 -16.30 -5.69
N VAL A 266 0.35 -15.91 -4.48
CA VAL A 266 1.72 -15.46 -4.21
C VAL A 266 2.71 -16.59 -4.48
N ASP A 267 2.39 -17.79 -4.07
CA ASP A 267 3.19 -19.01 -4.27
C ASP A 267 3.47 -19.29 -5.77
N VAL A 268 2.47 -19.08 -6.61
CA VAL A 268 2.63 -19.18 -8.07
C VAL A 268 3.61 -18.12 -8.58
N ASP A 269 3.37 -16.85 -8.24
CA ASP A 269 4.17 -15.72 -8.74
C ASP A 269 5.62 -15.76 -8.21
N PHE A 270 5.81 -16.17 -6.96
CA PHE A 270 7.13 -16.25 -6.32
C PHE A 270 8.08 -17.21 -7.06
N ASN A 271 7.54 -18.24 -7.72
CA ASN A 271 8.31 -19.27 -8.43
C ASN A 271 8.43 -19.01 -9.95
N LEU A 272 7.91 -17.86 -10.47
CA LEU A 272 8.01 -17.54 -11.89
C LEU A 272 9.41 -17.02 -12.28
N ASN A 273 9.74 -17.17 -13.56
CA ASN A 273 10.93 -16.59 -14.18
C ASN A 273 10.54 -15.72 -15.39
N PRO A 274 11.11 -14.50 -15.53
CA PRO A 274 12.07 -13.88 -14.61
C PRO A 274 11.42 -13.60 -13.25
N VAL A 275 12.20 -13.63 -12.17
CA VAL A 275 11.71 -13.30 -10.84
C VAL A 275 11.27 -11.83 -10.79
N LYS A 276 10.08 -11.58 -10.24
CA LYS A 276 9.53 -10.23 -10.03
C LYS A 276 8.88 -10.16 -8.65
N PRO A 277 8.89 -8.98 -7.98
CA PRO A 277 8.13 -8.81 -6.75
C PRO A 277 6.64 -9.06 -7.00
N THR A 278 5.94 -9.53 -5.98
CA THR A 278 4.48 -9.73 -6.04
C THR A 278 3.81 -8.96 -4.91
N ILE A 279 2.71 -8.27 -5.24
CA ILE A 279 1.90 -7.49 -4.29
C ILE A 279 0.47 -8.03 -4.30
N ASP A 280 -0.09 -8.34 -3.13
CA ASP A 280 -1.54 -8.52 -3.01
C ASP A 280 -2.20 -7.14 -3.00
N GLY A 281 -2.66 -6.71 -4.18
CA GLY A 281 -3.11 -5.34 -4.44
C GLY A 281 -4.57 -5.11 -4.15
N GLU A 282 -5.39 -6.19 -4.13
CA GLU A 282 -6.81 -6.10 -3.79
C GLU A 282 -7.30 -7.38 -3.11
N PRO A 283 -7.00 -7.56 -1.81
CA PRO A 283 -7.61 -8.59 -0.97
C PRO A 283 -9.04 -8.21 -0.59
N SER A 284 -9.69 -9.01 0.26
CA SER A 284 -10.99 -8.65 0.82
C SER A 284 -10.91 -7.37 1.66
N TYR A 285 -11.89 -6.48 1.52
CA TYR A 285 -11.92 -5.20 2.22
C TYR A 285 -12.69 -5.29 3.55
N GLU A 286 -12.20 -4.63 4.59
CA GLU A 286 -12.90 -4.47 5.85
C GLU A 286 -14.25 -3.76 5.64
N GLY A 287 -15.31 -4.31 6.24
CA GLY A 287 -16.64 -3.74 6.17
C GLY A 287 -17.40 -3.93 4.86
N ILE A 288 -16.90 -4.78 3.93
CA ILE A 288 -17.63 -5.15 2.72
C ILE A 288 -18.30 -6.51 2.90
N PRO A 289 -19.51 -6.77 2.32
CA PRO A 289 -20.14 -8.09 2.40
C PRO A 289 -19.29 -9.18 1.74
N GLN A 290 -19.25 -10.34 2.36
CA GLN A 290 -18.60 -11.52 1.80
C GLN A 290 -19.32 -11.93 0.50
N GLY A 291 -18.56 -11.88 -0.63
CA GLY A 291 -19.10 -12.09 -1.96
C GLY A 291 -19.58 -10.81 -2.68
N LEU A 292 -19.45 -9.64 -2.08
CA LEU A 292 -19.71 -8.29 -2.59
C LEU A 292 -21.20 -7.91 -2.70
N HIS A 293 -21.98 -8.68 -3.48
CA HIS A 293 -23.30 -8.23 -3.96
C HIS A 293 -24.46 -8.64 -3.05
N ASP A 294 -24.30 -9.66 -2.22
CA ASP A 294 -25.30 -10.05 -1.24
C ASP A 294 -25.08 -9.33 0.10
N THR A 295 -25.79 -8.23 0.28
CA THR A 295 -25.65 -7.37 1.48
C THR A 295 -26.18 -8.01 2.77
N LEU A 296 -26.76 -9.21 2.71
CA LEU A 296 -27.19 -10.00 3.87
C LEU A 296 -26.06 -10.89 4.42
N GLN A 297 -24.98 -11.07 3.67
CA GLN A 297 -23.82 -11.83 4.12
C GLN A 297 -23.07 -11.11 5.25
N PRO A 298 -22.34 -11.85 6.11
CA PRO A 298 -21.43 -11.26 7.05
C PRO A 298 -20.45 -10.30 6.36
N LEU A 299 -19.96 -9.31 7.09
CA LEU A 299 -18.92 -8.40 6.59
C LEU A 299 -17.54 -9.01 6.89
N TRP A 300 -16.58 -8.80 5.97
CA TRP A 300 -15.18 -9.01 6.27
C TRP A 300 -14.78 -8.09 7.41
N ASN A 301 -14.05 -8.61 8.39
CA ASN A 301 -13.64 -7.88 9.59
C ASN A 301 -12.10 -7.81 9.71
N ASP A 302 -11.61 -7.17 10.75
CA ASP A 302 -10.18 -6.99 10.98
C ASP A 302 -9.40 -8.31 11.17
N ASN A 303 -10.05 -9.39 11.65
CA ASN A 303 -9.42 -10.71 11.73
C ASN A 303 -9.11 -11.26 10.34
N ASP A 304 -10.07 -11.10 9.40
CA ASP A 304 -9.91 -11.52 8.01
C ASP A 304 -8.81 -10.71 7.33
N ILE A 305 -8.79 -9.39 7.56
CA ILE A 305 -7.77 -8.50 6.99
C ILE A 305 -6.36 -8.92 7.45
N ARG A 306 -6.18 -9.26 8.74
CA ARG A 306 -4.91 -9.77 9.24
C ARG A 306 -4.55 -11.10 8.58
N ARG A 307 -5.48 -12.04 8.48
CA ARG A 307 -5.28 -13.32 7.82
C ARG A 307 -4.77 -13.14 6.38
N TYR A 308 -5.48 -12.36 5.57
CA TYR A 308 -5.07 -12.06 4.19
C TYR A 308 -3.67 -11.44 4.13
N GLY A 309 -3.39 -10.44 4.98
CA GLY A 309 -2.10 -9.75 5.01
C GLY A 309 -0.95 -10.68 5.38
N TYR A 310 -1.09 -11.43 6.47
CA TYR A 310 -0.03 -12.35 6.92
C TYR A 310 0.16 -13.52 5.96
N TRP A 311 -0.90 -14.11 5.43
CA TRP A 311 -0.78 -15.20 4.47
C TRP A 311 -0.06 -14.77 3.18
N SER A 312 -0.46 -13.65 2.57
CA SER A 312 0.24 -13.15 1.37
C SER A 312 1.72 -12.89 1.63
N VAL A 313 2.02 -12.17 2.72
CA VAL A 313 3.38 -11.75 3.02
C VAL A 313 4.27 -12.94 3.40
N PHE A 314 3.77 -13.89 4.19
CA PHE A 314 4.53 -15.07 4.59
C PHE A 314 4.77 -16.06 3.42
N ALA A 315 3.90 -16.01 2.41
CA ALA A 315 4.11 -16.74 1.15
C ALA A 315 5.14 -16.08 0.21
N GLY A 316 5.67 -14.90 0.56
CA GLY A 316 6.74 -14.24 -0.19
C GLY A 316 6.36 -12.89 -0.81
N ALA A 317 5.12 -12.41 -0.68
CA ALA A 317 4.75 -11.11 -1.21
C ALA A 317 5.63 -9.97 -0.64
N ALA A 318 5.99 -9.01 -1.50
CA ALA A 318 6.73 -7.81 -1.14
C ALA A 318 5.85 -6.75 -0.43
N GLY A 319 4.57 -7.04 -0.32
CA GLY A 319 3.63 -6.18 0.37
C GLY A 319 2.17 -6.58 0.21
N TYR A 320 1.32 -5.74 0.78
CA TYR A 320 -0.10 -5.95 0.93
C TYR A 320 -0.84 -4.62 0.85
N THR A 321 -2.01 -4.59 0.23
CA THR A 321 -2.87 -3.40 0.18
C THR A 321 -4.13 -3.63 1.01
N TYR A 322 -4.32 -2.81 2.02
CA TYR A 322 -5.55 -2.75 2.80
C TYR A 322 -6.67 -2.07 2.00
N GLY A 323 -7.91 -2.45 2.26
CA GLY A 323 -9.08 -1.75 1.76
C GLY A 323 -10.21 -1.72 2.80
N HIS A 324 -11.07 -0.72 2.69
CA HIS A 324 -12.28 -0.60 3.50
C HIS A 324 -13.47 -0.17 2.64
N SER A 325 -14.62 -0.80 2.85
CA SER A 325 -15.87 -0.58 2.10
C SER A 325 -16.23 0.90 1.90
N ALA A 326 -16.16 1.70 2.97
CA ALA A 326 -16.50 3.13 2.92
C ALA A 326 -15.41 3.99 2.31
N ILE A 327 -14.12 3.62 2.49
CA ILE A 327 -12.97 4.42 2.07
C ILE A 327 -12.70 4.24 0.57
N MET A 328 -12.80 3.03 0.04
CA MET A 328 -12.55 2.79 -1.37
C MET A 328 -13.44 3.65 -2.28
N GLN A 329 -14.62 4.02 -1.83
CA GLN A 329 -15.59 4.87 -2.54
C GLN A 329 -15.77 6.27 -1.93
N PHE A 330 -15.08 6.58 -0.83
CA PHE A 330 -15.25 7.79 -0.02
C PHE A 330 -16.74 8.14 0.20
N TYR A 331 -17.45 7.13 0.71
CA TYR A 331 -18.89 7.23 0.88
C TYR A 331 -19.27 8.34 1.86
N SER A 332 -20.20 9.19 1.43
CA SER A 332 -20.91 10.14 2.29
C SER A 332 -22.41 9.91 2.16
N LYS A 333 -23.15 10.09 3.25
CA LYS A 333 -24.62 10.03 3.27
C LYS A 333 -25.29 10.96 2.26
N LYS A 334 -24.59 12.00 1.81
CA LYS A 334 -25.03 12.91 0.75
C LYS A 334 -25.11 12.23 -0.62
N ASP A 335 -24.37 11.14 -0.83
CA ASP A 335 -24.29 10.42 -2.09
C ASP A 335 -25.46 9.43 -2.29
N GLY A 336 -26.36 9.31 -1.31
CA GLY A 336 -27.44 8.33 -1.34
C GLY A 336 -26.98 6.93 -0.90
N ALA A 337 -27.24 5.90 -1.70
CA ALA A 337 -26.85 4.53 -1.38
C ALA A 337 -25.35 4.28 -1.66
N GLY A 338 -24.64 3.76 -0.67
CA GLY A 338 -23.25 3.31 -0.86
C GLY A 338 -23.18 2.01 -1.67
N ALA A 339 -22.11 1.85 -2.45
CA ALA A 339 -21.84 0.58 -3.13
C ALA A 339 -21.76 -0.57 -2.12
N TYR A 340 -22.20 -1.75 -2.53
CA TYR A 340 -22.21 -2.97 -1.71
C TYR A 340 -22.94 -2.81 -0.37
N GLY A 341 -23.95 -1.93 -0.31
CA GLY A 341 -24.77 -1.71 0.89
C GLY A 341 -24.06 -0.93 2.01
N ASN A 342 -22.95 -0.27 1.72
CA ASN A 342 -22.23 0.51 2.72
C ASN A 342 -23.09 1.65 3.27
N LYS A 343 -23.05 1.87 4.59
CA LYS A 343 -23.78 2.92 5.30
C LYS A 343 -22.87 3.77 6.19
N THR A 344 -21.60 3.41 6.29
CA THR A 344 -20.62 4.08 7.14
C THR A 344 -19.98 5.24 6.39
N GLU A 345 -19.97 6.43 6.95
CA GLU A 345 -19.23 7.58 6.42
C GLU A 345 -17.73 7.26 6.33
N TRP A 346 -17.07 7.71 5.25
CA TRP A 346 -15.64 7.46 5.07
C TRP A 346 -14.79 8.00 6.24
N SER A 347 -15.17 9.14 6.80
CA SER A 347 -14.47 9.76 7.95
C SER A 347 -14.63 8.96 9.26
N GLU A 348 -15.75 8.27 9.44
CA GLU A 348 -15.95 7.33 10.56
C GLU A 348 -15.11 6.05 10.33
N ALA A 349 -15.07 5.57 9.10
CA ALA A 349 -14.31 4.37 8.70
C ALA A 349 -12.78 4.53 8.84
N LEU A 350 -12.27 5.75 8.93
CA LEU A 350 -10.87 5.97 9.30
C LEU A 350 -10.49 5.29 10.63
N LYS A 351 -11.45 5.05 11.54
CA LYS A 351 -11.22 4.42 12.83
C LYS A 351 -11.27 2.89 12.79
N ALA A 352 -11.51 2.29 11.64
CA ALA A 352 -11.58 0.85 11.47
C ALA A 352 -10.29 0.16 11.98
N PRO A 353 -10.40 -0.92 12.75
CA PRO A 353 -9.24 -1.52 13.44
C PRO A 353 -8.23 -2.15 12.49
N GLY A 354 -8.66 -2.77 11.38
CA GLY A 354 -7.79 -3.43 10.43
C GLY A 354 -6.71 -2.51 9.88
N ALA A 355 -7.06 -1.26 9.55
CA ALA A 355 -6.10 -0.27 9.05
C ALA A 355 -4.93 -0.04 10.03
N LYS A 356 -5.22 0.06 11.33
CA LYS A 356 -4.19 0.23 12.35
C LYS A 356 -3.34 -1.03 12.53
N GLN A 357 -3.97 -2.20 12.42
CA GLN A 357 -3.30 -3.48 12.67
C GLN A 357 -2.32 -3.86 11.57
N MET A 358 -2.52 -3.39 10.33
CA MET A 358 -1.58 -3.61 9.23
C MET A 358 -0.22 -2.94 9.46
N LYS A 359 -0.16 -1.90 10.27
CA LYS A 359 1.10 -1.32 10.73
C LYS A 359 2.00 -2.36 11.41
N TYR A 360 1.41 -3.23 12.24
CA TYR A 360 2.16 -4.25 12.98
C TYR A 360 2.74 -5.33 12.06
N LEU A 361 2.07 -5.66 10.96
CA LEU A 361 2.64 -6.54 9.94
C LEU A 361 3.89 -5.92 9.31
N LYS A 362 3.81 -4.66 8.87
CA LYS A 362 4.94 -3.95 8.27
C LYS A 362 6.11 -3.81 9.24
N GLU A 363 5.84 -3.43 10.49
CA GLU A 363 6.87 -3.28 11.52
C GLU A 363 7.57 -4.62 11.80
N LEU A 364 6.83 -5.72 11.90
CA LEU A 364 7.40 -7.06 12.09
C LEU A 364 8.30 -7.46 10.92
N MET A 365 7.87 -7.23 9.67
CA MET A 365 8.66 -7.57 8.49
C MET A 365 9.96 -6.78 8.38
N LEU A 366 9.96 -5.51 8.80
CA LEU A 366 11.14 -4.64 8.75
C LEU A 366 12.04 -4.75 9.98
N LEU A 367 11.64 -5.52 10.99
CA LEU A 367 12.45 -5.74 12.20
C LEU A 367 13.67 -6.64 11.92
N PHE A 368 13.59 -7.48 10.91
CA PHE A 368 14.61 -8.47 10.53
C PHE A 368 15.24 -8.16 9.17
N PRO A 369 16.36 -8.80 8.78
CA PRO A 369 16.98 -8.63 7.47
C PRO A 369 16.00 -8.97 6.32
N TYR A 370 15.26 -7.97 5.85
CA TYR A 370 14.09 -8.10 4.98
C TYR A 370 14.37 -8.83 3.66
N PHE A 371 15.51 -8.54 3.01
CA PHE A 371 15.87 -9.13 1.72
C PHE A 371 16.31 -10.59 1.78
N GLN A 372 16.53 -11.13 2.99
CA GLN A 372 16.84 -12.54 3.20
C GLN A 372 15.59 -13.41 3.37
N ARG A 373 14.43 -12.76 3.50
CA ARG A 373 13.18 -13.45 3.78
C ARG A 373 12.76 -14.34 2.61
N GLU A 374 12.40 -15.58 2.92
CA GLU A 374 11.83 -16.54 1.97
C GLU A 374 10.75 -17.38 2.65
N PRO A 375 9.71 -17.83 1.92
CA PRO A 375 8.73 -18.76 2.47
C PRO A 375 9.40 -20.11 2.75
N ASP A 376 9.01 -20.76 3.87
CA ASP A 376 9.53 -22.09 4.24
C ASP A 376 8.41 -23.03 4.69
N LYS A 377 7.75 -23.66 3.72
CA LYS A 377 6.66 -24.60 3.96
C LYS A 377 7.10 -25.85 4.73
N ASP A 378 8.33 -26.30 4.52
CA ASP A 378 8.86 -27.52 5.13
C ASP A 378 9.17 -27.34 6.63
N MET A 379 9.16 -26.09 7.13
CA MET A 379 9.33 -25.84 8.56
C MET A 379 8.14 -26.32 9.37
N VAL A 380 6.93 -26.30 8.82
CA VAL A 380 5.70 -26.71 9.52
C VAL A 380 5.39 -28.17 9.18
N VAL A 381 5.35 -29.04 10.18
CA VAL A 381 5.15 -30.50 10.00
C VAL A 381 3.77 -30.81 9.42
N ASP A 382 2.72 -30.13 9.92
CA ASP A 382 1.37 -30.19 9.39
C ASP A 382 0.83 -28.76 9.23
N GLN A 383 0.89 -28.24 8.00
CA GLN A 383 0.44 -26.89 7.70
C GLN A 383 -1.06 -26.68 7.88
N GLY A 384 -1.86 -27.73 7.86
CA GLY A 384 -3.32 -27.61 7.85
C GLY A 384 -3.86 -27.09 6.52
N GLN A 385 -5.14 -26.75 6.50
CA GLN A 385 -5.87 -26.25 5.32
C GLN A 385 -6.84 -25.16 5.75
N LYS A 386 -7.20 -24.29 4.82
CA LYS A 386 -8.14 -23.18 5.07
C LYS A 386 -7.71 -22.39 6.30
N TYR A 387 -8.61 -22.12 7.24
CA TYR A 387 -8.33 -21.31 8.43
C TYR A 387 -7.30 -21.95 9.39
N ASP A 388 -7.08 -23.26 9.29
CA ASP A 388 -6.05 -23.95 10.05
C ASP A 388 -4.65 -23.93 9.39
N TYR A 389 -4.53 -23.30 8.21
CA TYR A 389 -3.24 -23.17 7.53
C TYR A 389 -2.25 -22.34 8.36
N VAL A 390 -1.06 -22.90 8.58
CA VAL A 390 0.06 -22.27 9.27
C VAL A 390 1.11 -21.89 8.24
N ALA A 391 1.35 -20.58 8.10
CA ALA A 391 2.33 -20.05 7.16
C ALA A 391 3.68 -19.82 7.85
N ALA A 392 4.78 -20.16 7.20
CA ALA A 392 6.12 -19.90 7.71
C ALA A 392 6.99 -19.16 6.69
N THR A 393 7.77 -18.20 7.19
CA THR A 393 8.81 -17.49 6.43
C THR A 393 10.05 -17.35 7.29
N LYS A 394 11.24 -17.33 6.67
CA LYS A 394 12.51 -17.25 7.38
C LYS A 394 13.55 -16.42 6.64
N GLY A 395 14.56 -15.97 7.37
CA GLY A 395 15.86 -15.55 6.87
C GLY A 395 16.95 -16.51 7.30
N VAL A 396 18.18 -16.04 7.37
CA VAL A 396 19.34 -16.85 7.79
C VAL A 396 19.28 -17.18 9.29
N ASP A 397 18.97 -16.19 10.12
CA ASP A 397 19.06 -16.24 11.58
C ASP A 397 17.72 -15.97 12.30
N TYR A 398 16.62 -15.93 11.56
CA TYR A 398 15.28 -15.77 12.11
C TYR A 398 14.23 -16.59 11.35
N ALA A 399 13.12 -16.90 12.01
CA ALA A 399 11.91 -17.43 11.39
C ALA A 399 10.66 -16.84 12.03
N MET A 400 9.60 -16.73 11.25
CA MET A 400 8.29 -16.27 11.68
C MET A 400 7.23 -17.24 11.19
N ILE A 401 6.33 -17.65 12.08
CA ILE A 401 5.29 -18.65 11.80
C ILE A 401 3.94 -18.09 12.24
N TYR A 402 3.04 -17.90 11.30
CA TYR A 402 1.71 -17.34 11.53
C TYR A 402 0.64 -18.42 11.55
N THR A 403 -0.22 -18.38 12.56
CA THR A 403 -1.45 -19.15 12.66
C THR A 403 -2.65 -18.22 12.85
N TYR A 404 -3.70 -18.41 12.04
CA TYR A 404 -4.91 -17.59 12.09
C TYR A 404 -5.82 -17.98 13.27
N THR A 405 -5.97 -19.28 13.51
CA THR A 405 -6.85 -19.80 14.55
C THR A 405 -6.18 -19.90 15.92
N GLY A 406 -4.86 -19.75 15.99
CA GLY A 406 -4.12 -20.03 17.23
C GLY A 406 -4.11 -21.52 17.60
N ARG A 407 -4.32 -22.42 16.63
CA ARG A 407 -4.17 -23.86 16.88
C ARG A 407 -2.73 -24.22 17.25
N THR A 408 -2.57 -25.28 18.02
CA THR A 408 -1.27 -25.93 18.24
C THR A 408 -0.69 -26.46 16.91
N PHE A 409 0.63 -26.35 16.73
CA PHE A 409 1.35 -26.84 15.55
C PHE A 409 2.74 -27.33 15.91
N GLU A 410 3.33 -28.14 15.05
CA GLU A 410 4.68 -28.66 15.19
C GLU A 410 5.61 -28.08 14.13
N LEU A 411 6.85 -27.75 14.53
CA LEU A 411 7.90 -27.28 13.63
C LEU A 411 9.07 -28.27 13.56
N GLN A 412 9.56 -28.48 12.38
CA GLN A 412 10.88 -29.05 12.14
C GLN A 412 11.92 -27.94 12.33
N LEU A 413 12.61 -27.94 13.46
CA LEU A 413 13.70 -27.02 13.78
C LEU A 413 15.02 -27.41 13.09
N GLY A 414 16.04 -26.53 13.16
CA GLY A 414 17.31 -26.70 12.46
C GLY A 414 17.33 -26.10 11.05
N ARG A 415 16.40 -25.18 10.75
CA ARG A 415 16.22 -24.55 9.43
C ARG A 415 16.74 -23.12 9.37
N ILE A 416 17.17 -22.56 10.48
CA ILE A 416 17.87 -21.26 10.60
C ILE A 416 19.15 -21.48 11.39
N ASP A 417 20.07 -20.52 11.35
CA ASP A 417 21.34 -20.60 12.04
C ASP A 417 21.21 -20.64 13.57
N GLY A 418 22.25 -21.10 14.26
CA GLY A 418 22.37 -21.16 15.72
C GLY A 418 21.91 -22.48 16.32
N GLU A 419 22.59 -22.90 17.42
CA GLU A 419 22.23 -24.13 18.18
C GLU A 419 21.04 -23.89 19.10
N ARG A 420 20.84 -22.64 19.52
CA ARG A 420 19.78 -22.22 20.41
C ARG A 420 19.08 -21.00 19.86
N LEU A 421 17.77 -20.96 20.01
CA LEU A 421 16.91 -19.85 19.54
C LEU A 421 16.26 -19.17 20.73
N ASN A 422 16.05 -17.86 20.61
CA ASN A 422 15.07 -17.16 21.41
C ASN A 422 13.71 -17.27 20.74
N ALA A 423 12.68 -17.63 21.50
CA ALA A 423 11.33 -17.80 21.01
C ALA A 423 10.37 -16.86 21.75
N TYR A 424 9.45 -16.25 21.02
CA TYR A 424 8.37 -15.44 21.60
C TYR A 424 7.14 -15.44 20.67
N TRP A 425 5.97 -15.20 21.27
CA TRP A 425 4.74 -14.93 20.54
C TRP A 425 4.63 -13.43 20.28
N TYR A 426 4.41 -13.06 19.02
CA TYR A 426 4.04 -11.70 18.61
C TYR A 426 2.54 -11.65 18.36
N ASN A 427 1.86 -10.64 18.94
CA ASN A 427 0.42 -10.46 18.82
C ASN A 427 0.08 -9.51 17.65
N PRO A 428 -0.47 -9.98 16.52
CA PRO A 428 -0.76 -9.16 15.33
C PRO A 428 -1.81 -8.07 15.59
N ARG A 429 -2.63 -8.22 16.61
CA ARG A 429 -3.72 -7.28 16.96
C ARG A 429 -3.22 -6.00 17.64
N ASN A 430 -2.03 -6.04 18.27
CA ASN A 430 -1.54 -4.90 19.06
C ASN A 430 -0.01 -4.72 19.04
N GLY A 431 0.74 -5.56 18.31
CA GLY A 431 2.19 -5.49 18.18
C GLY A 431 3.00 -5.83 19.43
N LYS A 432 2.42 -6.55 20.41
CA LYS A 432 3.10 -6.89 21.66
C LYS A 432 3.68 -8.30 21.64
N ASP A 433 4.82 -8.45 22.31
CA ASP A 433 5.51 -9.71 22.47
C ASP A 433 5.16 -10.40 23.79
N LEU A 434 5.17 -11.74 23.76
CA LEU A 434 5.08 -12.60 24.92
C LEU A 434 6.21 -13.63 24.86
N ALA A 435 7.18 -13.53 25.76
CA ALA A 435 8.35 -14.39 25.78
C ALA A 435 8.01 -15.86 26.06
N ILE A 436 8.61 -16.77 25.29
CA ILE A 436 8.65 -18.21 25.54
C ILE A 436 9.97 -18.54 26.25
N GLY A 437 11.08 -17.99 25.75
CA GLY A 437 12.42 -18.22 26.28
C GLY A 437 13.36 -18.88 25.25
N SER A 438 14.42 -19.53 25.75
CA SER A 438 15.41 -20.17 24.89
C SER A 438 15.10 -21.63 24.64
N ILE A 439 15.10 -22.03 23.38
CA ILE A 439 14.85 -23.41 22.93
C ILE A 439 16.06 -23.97 22.15
N ASN A 440 16.16 -25.29 22.01
CA ASN A 440 17.14 -25.92 21.13
C ASN A 440 16.66 -25.82 19.67
N ASN A 441 17.57 -25.58 18.75
CA ASN A 441 17.27 -25.48 17.32
C ASN A 441 17.44 -26.85 16.63
N SER A 442 16.74 -27.87 17.09
CA SER A 442 16.84 -29.21 16.48
C SER A 442 15.60 -30.08 16.77
N GLY A 443 15.31 -30.98 15.82
CA GLY A 443 14.20 -31.93 15.93
C GLY A 443 12.83 -31.31 15.74
N VAL A 444 11.78 -32.06 16.07
CA VAL A 444 10.40 -31.58 16.01
C VAL A 444 10.00 -31.05 17.37
N GLN A 445 9.42 -29.85 17.39
CA GLN A 445 8.92 -29.23 18.61
C GLN A 445 7.51 -28.68 18.41
N MET A 446 6.65 -28.94 19.40
CA MET A 446 5.28 -28.44 19.46
C MET A 446 5.23 -27.04 20.05
N PHE A 447 4.38 -26.18 19.47
CA PHE A 447 4.09 -24.81 19.93
C PHE A 447 2.59 -24.62 20.12
N ASN A 448 2.20 -24.10 21.28
CA ASN A 448 0.81 -23.81 21.60
C ASN A 448 0.64 -22.30 21.81
N PRO A 449 -0.04 -21.61 20.89
CA PRO A 449 -0.31 -20.17 21.00
C PRO A 449 -1.14 -19.84 22.23
N PRO A 450 -1.07 -18.61 22.77
CA PRO A 450 -1.90 -18.20 23.89
C PRO A 450 -3.41 -18.17 23.55
N GLY A 451 -4.23 -18.63 24.49
CA GLY A 451 -5.69 -18.67 24.37
C GLY A 451 -6.20 -19.95 23.69
N ASP A 452 -7.52 -19.99 23.48
CA ASP A 452 -8.19 -21.13 22.84
C ASP A 452 -8.17 -21.00 21.32
N ALA A 453 -8.06 -22.12 20.61
CA ALA A 453 -8.08 -22.15 19.16
C ALA A 453 -9.48 -21.73 18.64
N GLN A 454 -9.52 -20.63 17.90
CA GLN A 454 -10.72 -20.08 17.25
C GLN A 454 -10.34 -19.06 16.19
N ASP A 455 -11.22 -18.79 15.25
CA ASP A 455 -11.00 -17.79 14.21
C ASP A 455 -10.66 -16.41 14.81
N GLY A 456 -9.57 -15.82 14.32
CA GLY A 456 -9.09 -14.52 14.77
C GLY A 456 -8.27 -14.54 16.08
N ASN A 457 -8.04 -15.69 16.73
CA ASN A 457 -7.02 -15.81 17.78
C ASN A 457 -5.63 -15.99 17.17
N ASP A 458 -5.28 -15.11 16.25
CA ASP A 458 -4.08 -15.19 15.44
C ASP A 458 -2.81 -14.78 16.22
N TRP A 459 -1.71 -15.49 15.93
CA TRP A 459 -0.40 -15.25 16.52
C TRP A 459 0.73 -15.49 15.52
N VAL A 460 1.84 -14.80 15.74
CA VAL A 460 3.11 -15.13 15.09
C VAL A 460 4.08 -15.69 16.12
N LEU A 461 4.57 -16.90 15.92
CA LEU A 461 5.77 -17.34 16.61
C LEU A 461 6.97 -16.74 15.94
N VAL A 462 7.83 -16.09 16.70
CA VAL A 462 9.10 -15.53 16.21
C VAL A 462 10.23 -16.30 16.86
N LEU A 463 11.15 -16.78 16.02
CA LEU A 463 12.35 -17.48 16.41
C LEU A 463 13.57 -16.69 15.91
N THR A 464 14.55 -16.43 16.78
CA THR A 464 15.79 -15.76 16.40
C THR A 464 16.99 -16.50 16.97
N SER A 465 18.07 -16.61 16.19
CA SER A 465 19.32 -17.14 16.70
C SER A 465 19.88 -16.26 17.84
N LYS A 466 20.64 -16.87 18.76
CA LYS A 466 21.34 -16.16 19.84
C LYS A 466 22.68 -15.68 19.38
#